data_3152d2b3df627084d8aa858ccedefbfd
#
_entry.id   3152d2b3df627084d8aa858ccedefbfd
#
_cell.length_a   1.000
_cell.length_b   1.000
_cell.length_c   1.000
_cell.angle_alpha   90.00
_cell.angle_beta   90.00
_cell.angle_gamma   90.00
#
_symmetry.space_group_name_H-M   'P 1'
#
loop_
_entity.id
_entity.type
_entity.pdbx_description
1 polymer ?
#
loop_
_entity_poly.entity_id
_entity_poly.type
_entity_poly.pdbx_seq_one_letter_code
_entity_poly.pdbx_strand_id
1 'polypeptide(L)'
;MIQNYKNWINNSYSQIKENYVEINNLDQKLGDGDHGSTILKGLDTAVANLNIISSEDLSFFMSEISKLMRISMGGASGILMTIFIKEVGNINYDNLRLSILDIFSNTIEKIKKRGKVNYRDKSILDIYIPVYDEIIANDVIHINRILNVLDNALESTKNMEAKVGRAKFLDTKGIGITDPGAFS
;
A
#
# COMPACT_ATOMS: atom_id res chain seq x y z
N MET A 1 -16.09 -12.70 -9.95
CA MET A 1 -15.46 -11.42 -9.58
C MET A 1 -14.63 -11.54 -8.29
N ILE A 2 -15.21 -11.83 -7.15
CA ILE A 2 -14.51 -11.93 -5.83
C ILE A 2 -13.32 -12.91 -5.88
N GLN A 3 -13.40 -14.02 -6.63
CA GLN A 3 -12.30 -14.96 -6.76
C GLN A 3 -10.99 -14.31 -7.26
N ASN A 4 -11.05 -13.34 -8.15
CA ASN A 4 -9.85 -12.63 -8.62
C ASN A 4 -9.19 -11.83 -7.49
N TYR A 5 -9.98 -11.24 -6.59
CA TYR A 5 -9.47 -10.52 -5.42
C TYR A 5 -8.92 -11.47 -4.36
N LYS A 6 -9.52 -12.65 -4.18
CA LYS A 6 -8.93 -13.70 -3.34
C LYS A 6 -7.57 -14.14 -3.89
N ASN A 7 -7.45 -14.32 -5.19
CA ASN A 7 -6.19 -14.67 -5.85
C ASN A 7 -5.16 -13.53 -5.70
N TRP A 8 -5.59 -12.27 -5.87
CA TRP A 8 -4.72 -11.12 -5.64
C TRP A 8 -4.17 -11.09 -4.21
N ILE A 9 -5.01 -11.27 -3.20
CA ILE A 9 -4.59 -11.29 -1.79
C ILE A 9 -3.63 -12.45 -1.53
N ASN A 10 -3.90 -13.65 -2.06
CA ASN A 10 -2.99 -14.80 -1.93
C ASN A 10 -1.63 -14.56 -2.59
N ASN A 11 -1.61 -13.93 -3.78
CA ASN A 11 -0.37 -13.59 -4.47
C ASN A 11 0.42 -12.53 -3.68
N SER A 12 -0.26 -11.49 -3.17
CA SER A 12 0.36 -10.47 -2.31
C SER A 12 0.95 -11.09 -1.04
N TYR A 13 0.23 -12.03 -0.42
CA TYR A 13 0.73 -12.77 0.73
C TYR A 13 2.02 -13.54 0.39
N SER A 14 2.05 -14.26 -0.73
CA SER A 14 3.23 -15.01 -1.16
C SER A 14 4.43 -14.08 -1.38
N GLN A 15 4.23 -12.96 -2.06
CA GLN A 15 5.29 -11.98 -2.32
C GLN A 15 5.82 -11.37 -1.02
N ILE A 16 4.95 -10.97 -0.11
CA ILE A 16 5.37 -10.40 1.17
C ILE A 16 6.07 -11.46 2.03
N LYS A 17 5.60 -12.71 2.02
CA LYS A 17 6.22 -13.82 2.75
C LYS A 17 7.65 -14.13 2.28
N GLU A 18 7.92 -13.95 0.99
CA GLU A 18 9.26 -14.09 0.43
C GLU A 18 10.17 -12.91 0.79
N ASN A 19 9.61 -11.70 0.95
CA ASN A 19 10.39 -10.46 1.06
C ASN A 19 10.31 -9.79 2.45
N TYR A 20 9.54 -10.29 3.42
CA TYR A 20 9.33 -9.61 4.71
C TYR A 20 10.62 -9.34 5.49
N VAL A 21 11.63 -10.22 5.36
CA VAL A 21 12.94 -10.02 6.01
C VAL A 21 13.67 -8.82 5.42
N GLU A 22 13.62 -8.64 4.08
CA GLU A 22 14.20 -7.48 3.43
C GLU A 22 13.48 -6.19 3.84
N ILE A 23 12.14 -6.22 3.89
CA ILE A 23 11.33 -5.09 4.37
C ILE A 23 11.70 -4.74 5.82
N ASN A 24 11.86 -5.74 6.70
CA ASN A 24 12.31 -5.53 8.07
C ASN A 24 13.71 -4.91 8.13
N ASN A 25 14.64 -5.37 7.27
CA ASN A 25 16.01 -4.83 7.21
C ASN A 25 16.04 -3.37 6.73
N LEU A 26 15.15 -2.99 5.80
CA LEU A 26 14.97 -1.59 5.40
C LEU A 26 14.41 -0.78 6.56
N ASP A 27 13.39 -1.28 7.22
CA ASP A 27 12.75 -0.62 8.35
C ASP A 27 13.67 -0.50 9.56
N GLN A 28 14.52 -1.49 9.83
CA GLN A 28 15.49 -1.44 10.93
C GLN A 28 16.48 -0.26 10.80
N LYS A 29 16.78 0.16 9.57
CA LYS A 29 17.62 1.32 9.31
C LYS A 29 16.88 2.65 9.50
N LEU A 30 15.55 2.65 9.52
CA LEU A 30 14.68 3.83 9.58
C LEU A 30 13.78 3.86 10.82
N GLY A 31 13.56 2.70 11.46
CA GLY A 31 12.60 2.53 12.53
C GLY A 31 12.94 1.36 13.47
N ASP A 32 11.95 0.52 13.76
CA ASP A 32 12.05 -0.59 14.71
C ASP A 32 12.22 -1.98 14.06
N GLY A 33 12.23 -2.05 12.74
CA GLY A 33 12.54 -3.26 11.99
C GLY A 33 11.41 -4.30 11.97
N ASP A 34 10.18 -3.89 12.15
CA ASP A 34 9.03 -4.80 12.22
C ASP A 34 8.00 -4.66 11.09
N HIS A 35 8.22 -3.72 10.15
CA HIS A 35 7.25 -3.38 9.13
C HIS A 35 6.85 -4.57 8.25
N GLY A 36 7.82 -5.35 7.76
CA GLY A 36 7.55 -6.54 6.96
C GLY A 36 6.78 -7.62 7.73
N SER A 37 7.16 -7.87 8.97
CA SER A 37 6.46 -8.81 9.86
C SER A 37 5.03 -8.35 10.14
N THR A 38 4.82 -7.05 10.30
CA THR A 38 3.50 -6.45 10.54
C THR A 38 2.59 -6.64 9.33
N ILE A 39 3.09 -6.40 8.10
CA ILE A 39 2.32 -6.60 6.87
C ILE A 39 2.02 -8.09 6.66
N LEU A 40 3.02 -8.95 6.84
CA LEU A 40 2.84 -10.39 6.72
C LEU A 40 1.73 -10.89 7.65
N LYS A 41 1.72 -10.45 8.90
CA LYS A 41 0.66 -10.78 9.87
C LYS A 41 -0.72 -10.32 9.40
N GLY A 42 -0.81 -9.13 8.78
CA GLY A 42 -2.06 -8.63 8.18
C GLY A 42 -2.55 -9.53 7.05
N LEU A 43 -1.67 -9.91 6.15
CA LEU A 43 -1.99 -10.77 5.01
C LEU A 43 -2.29 -12.22 5.45
N ASP A 44 -1.58 -12.76 6.45
CA ASP A 44 -1.94 -14.05 7.08
C ASP A 44 -3.40 -14.04 7.55
N THR A 45 -3.79 -12.97 8.24
CA THR A 45 -5.16 -12.81 8.72
C THR A 45 -6.15 -12.70 7.56
N ALA A 46 -5.81 -11.97 6.50
CA ALA A 46 -6.64 -11.86 5.31
C ALA A 46 -6.85 -13.24 4.66
N VAL A 47 -5.77 -13.96 4.39
CA VAL A 47 -5.79 -15.30 3.75
C VAL A 47 -6.63 -16.29 4.57
N ALA A 48 -6.46 -16.32 5.88
CA ALA A 48 -7.24 -17.19 6.77
C ALA A 48 -8.75 -16.92 6.71
N ASN A 49 -9.17 -15.71 6.32
CA ASN A 49 -10.57 -15.30 6.30
C ASN A 49 -11.19 -15.25 4.89
N LEU A 50 -10.42 -15.48 3.81
CA LEU A 50 -10.92 -15.38 2.42
C LEU A 50 -12.15 -16.28 2.14
N ASN A 51 -12.22 -17.45 2.77
CA ASN A 51 -13.32 -18.39 2.56
C ASN A 51 -14.36 -18.37 3.70
N ILE A 52 -14.08 -17.65 4.77
CA ILE A 52 -15.00 -17.47 5.90
C ILE A 52 -15.98 -16.34 5.60
N ILE A 53 -15.49 -15.26 4.95
CA ILE A 53 -16.35 -14.13 4.57
C ILE A 53 -17.19 -14.56 3.37
N SER A 54 -18.46 -14.85 3.62
CA SER A 54 -19.43 -15.22 2.60
C SER A 54 -20.15 -13.95 2.13
N SER A 55 -19.77 -13.45 0.95
CA SER A 55 -20.44 -12.32 0.30
C SER A 55 -20.20 -12.35 -1.21
N GLU A 56 -21.21 -11.94 -1.97
CA GLU A 56 -21.08 -11.64 -3.41
C GLU A 56 -20.80 -10.14 -3.66
N ASP A 57 -21.00 -9.30 -2.65
CA ASP A 57 -20.67 -7.88 -2.67
C ASP A 57 -19.18 -7.67 -2.40
N LEU A 58 -18.47 -7.19 -3.43
CA LEU A 58 -17.05 -6.94 -3.37
C LEU A 58 -16.69 -5.84 -2.36
N SER A 59 -17.49 -4.78 -2.27
CA SER A 59 -17.26 -3.68 -1.35
C SER A 59 -17.33 -4.15 0.10
N PHE A 60 -18.34 -4.94 0.42
CA PHE A 60 -18.44 -5.58 1.74
C PHE A 60 -17.25 -6.50 2.00
N PHE A 61 -16.94 -7.41 1.05
CA PHE A 61 -15.83 -8.37 1.19
C PHE A 61 -14.50 -7.66 1.49
N MET A 62 -14.12 -6.67 0.65
CA MET A 62 -12.87 -5.94 0.82
C MET A 62 -12.86 -5.06 2.08
N SER A 63 -14.01 -4.55 2.50
CA SER A 63 -14.15 -3.81 3.76
C SER A 63 -13.89 -4.70 4.98
N GLU A 64 -14.42 -5.93 5.01
CA GLU A 64 -14.18 -6.87 6.12
C GLU A 64 -12.72 -7.36 6.12
N ILE A 65 -12.14 -7.69 4.96
CA ILE A 65 -10.71 -8.02 4.84
C ILE A 65 -9.85 -6.87 5.38
N SER A 66 -10.09 -5.64 4.92
CA SER A 66 -9.38 -4.44 5.38
C SER A 66 -9.46 -4.26 6.91
N LYS A 67 -10.64 -4.47 7.49
CA LYS A 67 -10.87 -4.36 8.94
C LYS A 67 -10.09 -5.42 9.72
N LEU A 68 -10.12 -6.67 9.28
CA LEU A 68 -9.39 -7.77 9.91
C LEU A 68 -7.87 -7.55 9.85
N MET A 69 -7.35 -7.18 8.68
CA MET A 69 -5.94 -6.81 8.51
C MET A 69 -5.54 -5.68 9.46
N ARG A 70 -6.31 -4.60 9.51
CA ARG A 70 -6.03 -3.46 10.38
C ARG A 70 -5.96 -3.84 11.86
N ILE A 71 -6.87 -4.70 12.32
CA ILE A 71 -6.89 -5.17 13.71
C ILE A 71 -5.65 -6.00 14.02
N SER A 72 -5.23 -6.88 13.10
CA SER A 72 -4.09 -7.76 13.31
C SER A 72 -2.75 -7.04 13.20
N MET A 73 -2.63 -6.09 12.27
CA MET A 73 -1.40 -5.32 12.07
C MET A 73 -1.17 -4.30 13.21
N GLY A 74 -2.22 -3.60 13.62
CA GLY A 74 -2.08 -2.49 14.55
C GLY A 74 -1.30 -1.30 13.97
N GLY A 75 -0.98 -0.31 14.81
CA GLY A 75 -0.10 0.80 14.46
C GLY A 75 -0.55 1.69 13.29
N ALA A 76 0.35 2.57 12.87
CA ALA A 76 0.10 3.51 11.77
C ALA A 76 0.11 2.80 10.40
N SER A 77 1.04 1.86 10.19
CA SER A 77 1.18 1.09 8.95
C SER A 77 -0.09 0.31 8.62
N GLY A 78 -0.67 -0.38 9.63
CA GLY A 78 -1.94 -1.09 9.46
C GLY A 78 -3.10 -0.18 9.07
N ILE A 79 -3.13 1.06 9.58
CA ILE A 79 -4.16 2.01 9.21
C ILE A 79 -4.00 2.48 7.76
N LEU A 80 -2.79 2.85 7.35
CA LEU A 80 -2.56 3.48 6.03
C LEU A 80 -2.68 2.46 4.90
N MET A 81 -2.09 1.28 5.04
CA MET A 81 -2.14 0.22 4.03
C MET A 81 -3.56 -0.29 3.78
N THR A 82 -4.32 -0.48 4.84
CA THR A 82 -5.68 -1.02 4.74
C THR A 82 -6.70 -0.03 4.14
N ILE A 83 -6.35 1.26 4.02
CA ILE A 83 -7.18 2.23 3.28
C ILE A 83 -7.31 1.80 1.82
N PHE A 84 -6.17 1.53 1.14
CA PHE A 84 -6.19 1.12 -0.26
C PHE A 84 -6.97 -0.20 -0.46
N ILE A 85 -6.71 -1.19 0.39
CA ILE A 85 -7.43 -2.47 0.36
C ILE A 85 -8.95 -2.26 0.40
N LYS A 86 -9.41 -1.36 1.27
CA LYS A 86 -10.84 -1.03 1.36
C LYS A 86 -11.36 -0.32 0.11
N GLU A 87 -10.62 0.68 -0.40
CA GLU A 87 -11.06 1.47 -1.56
C GLU A 87 -11.15 0.61 -2.83
N VAL A 88 -10.29 -0.39 -3.00
CA VAL A 88 -10.35 -1.35 -4.12
C VAL A 88 -11.72 -2.05 -4.20
N GLY A 89 -12.41 -2.25 -3.08
CA GLY A 89 -13.76 -2.82 -3.05
C GLY A 89 -14.82 -1.98 -3.77
N ASN A 90 -14.54 -0.70 -4.03
CA ASN A 90 -15.48 0.22 -4.70
C ASN A 90 -15.29 0.26 -6.22
N ILE A 91 -14.51 -0.66 -6.81
CA ILE A 91 -14.23 -0.69 -8.25
C ILE A 91 -15.52 -0.85 -9.07
N ASN A 92 -15.64 -0.02 -10.13
CA ASN A 92 -16.69 -0.11 -11.11
C ASN A 92 -16.10 -0.48 -12.48
N TYR A 93 -16.48 -1.64 -13.00
CA TYR A 93 -15.96 -2.16 -14.27
C TYR A 93 -16.55 -1.51 -15.50
N ASP A 94 -17.74 -0.87 -15.40
CA ASP A 94 -18.36 -0.18 -16.52
C ASP A 94 -17.57 1.09 -16.91
N ASN A 95 -16.87 1.68 -15.91
CA ASN A 95 -15.99 2.84 -16.09
C ASN A 95 -14.66 2.61 -15.38
N LEU A 96 -13.94 1.56 -15.79
CA LEU A 96 -12.77 1.04 -15.07
C LEU A 96 -11.70 2.10 -14.81
N ARG A 97 -11.33 2.90 -15.82
CA ARG A 97 -10.28 3.94 -15.65
C ARG A 97 -10.71 5.01 -14.64
N LEU A 98 -11.92 5.53 -14.74
CA LEU A 98 -12.42 6.52 -13.78
C LEU A 98 -12.51 5.94 -12.37
N SER A 99 -12.97 4.70 -12.26
CA SER A 99 -13.03 4.01 -10.97
C SER A 99 -11.66 3.82 -10.33
N ILE A 100 -10.63 3.49 -11.11
CA ILE A 100 -9.26 3.39 -10.62
C ILE A 100 -8.76 4.76 -10.14
N LEU A 101 -9.04 5.83 -10.88
CA LEU A 101 -8.71 7.20 -10.47
C LEU A 101 -9.40 7.57 -9.15
N ASP A 102 -10.67 7.24 -8.98
CA ASP A 102 -11.42 7.49 -7.75
C ASP A 102 -10.83 6.70 -6.56
N ILE A 103 -10.44 5.42 -6.76
CA ILE A 103 -9.79 4.60 -5.75
C ILE A 103 -8.48 5.24 -5.29
N PHE A 104 -7.61 5.65 -6.23
CA PHE A 104 -6.34 6.31 -5.90
C PHE A 104 -6.56 7.67 -5.22
N SER A 105 -7.43 8.52 -5.76
CA SER A 105 -7.75 9.84 -5.20
C SER A 105 -8.25 9.72 -3.76
N ASN A 106 -9.26 8.86 -3.52
CA ASN A 106 -9.80 8.62 -2.20
C ASN A 106 -8.76 8.05 -1.22
N THR A 107 -7.91 7.14 -1.71
CA THR A 107 -6.82 6.56 -0.91
C THR A 107 -5.82 7.62 -0.50
N ILE A 108 -5.33 8.42 -1.46
CA ILE A 108 -4.36 9.51 -1.24
C ILE A 108 -4.90 10.52 -0.22
N GLU A 109 -6.15 10.98 -0.41
CA GLU A 109 -6.76 11.94 0.52
C GLU A 109 -6.89 11.39 1.94
N LYS A 110 -7.34 10.14 2.07
CA LYS A 110 -7.51 9.49 3.38
C LYS A 110 -6.17 9.26 4.07
N ILE A 111 -5.12 8.88 3.31
CA ILE A 111 -3.77 8.71 3.84
C ILE A 111 -3.20 10.06 4.28
N LYS A 112 -3.32 11.12 3.47
CA LYS A 112 -2.91 12.49 3.85
C LYS A 112 -3.56 12.92 5.15
N LYS A 113 -4.87 12.74 5.25
CA LYS A 113 -5.65 13.16 6.43
C LYS A 113 -5.29 12.37 7.69
N ARG A 114 -5.16 11.03 7.59
CA ARG A 114 -4.91 10.16 8.74
C ARG A 114 -3.45 10.08 9.15
N GLY A 115 -2.56 10.01 8.16
CA GLY A 115 -1.12 9.92 8.36
C GLY A 115 -0.46 11.27 8.61
N LYS A 116 -1.16 12.39 8.32
CA LYS A 116 -0.59 13.74 8.30
C LYS A 116 0.69 13.80 7.45
N VAL A 117 0.63 13.15 6.29
CA VAL A 117 1.74 12.93 5.36
C VAL A 117 1.40 13.52 4.01
N ASN A 118 2.40 14.04 3.32
CA ASN A 118 2.28 14.61 1.98
C ASN A 118 3.21 13.91 0.99
N TYR A 119 3.08 14.26 -0.28
CA TYR A 119 4.02 13.86 -1.31
C TYR A 119 5.44 14.33 -0.96
N ARG A 120 6.44 13.47 -1.16
CA ARG A 120 7.86 13.70 -0.83
C ARG A 120 8.15 13.82 0.67
N ASP A 121 7.32 13.21 1.50
CA ASP A 121 7.58 13.05 2.94
C ASP A 121 8.28 11.72 3.26
N LYS A 122 8.62 10.93 2.23
CA LYS A 122 9.18 9.58 2.29
C LYS A 122 8.20 8.60 2.92
N SER A 123 7.24 8.16 2.11
CA SER A 123 6.12 7.32 2.53
C SER A 123 5.46 6.61 1.34
N ILE A 124 4.46 5.77 1.60
CA ILE A 124 3.64 5.11 0.57
C ILE A 124 3.00 6.09 -0.43
N LEU A 125 2.79 7.36 -0.06
CA LEU A 125 2.27 8.36 -1.00
C LEU A 125 3.24 8.68 -2.13
N ASP A 126 4.53 8.43 -1.93
CA ASP A 126 5.55 8.65 -2.93
C ASP A 126 5.50 7.58 -4.04
N ILE A 127 4.68 6.53 -3.86
CA ILE A 127 4.30 5.55 -4.88
C ILE A 127 2.92 5.88 -5.46
N TYR A 128 1.92 6.12 -4.61
CA TYR A 128 0.53 6.28 -5.06
C TYR A 128 0.32 7.54 -5.92
N ILE A 129 0.97 8.65 -5.58
CA ILE A 129 0.79 9.90 -6.32
C ILE A 129 1.39 9.82 -7.73
N PRO A 130 2.64 9.36 -7.96
CA PRO A 130 3.14 9.18 -9.32
C PRO A 130 2.32 8.22 -10.18
N VAL A 131 1.80 7.13 -9.60
CA VAL A 131 0.91 6.20 -10.32
C VAL A 131 -0.41 6.89 -10.69
N TYR A 132 -1.00 7.63 -9.77
CA TYR A 132 -2.21 8.40 -10.02
C TYR A 132 -2.01 9.43 -11.14
N ASP A 133 -0.89 10.17 -11.10
CA ASP A 133 -0.55 11.18 -12.11
C ASP A 133 -0.34 10.55 -13.50
N GLU A 134 0.30 9.36 -13.57
CA GLU A 134 0.47 8.61 -14.83
C GLU A 134 -0.89 8.19 -15.41
N ILE A 135 -1.83 7.76 -14.56
CA ILE A 135 -3.18 7.36 -15.00
C ILE A 135 -3.99 8.58 -15.47
N ILE A 136 -3.81 9.75 -14.83
CA ILE A 136 -4.45 11.00 -15.28
C ILE A 136 -3.91 11.43 -16.65
N ALA A 137 -2.59 11.39 -16.81
CA ALA A 137 -1.92 11.90 -17.99
C ALA A 137 -2.20 11.08 -19.27
N ASN A 138 -2.74 9.86 -19.14
CA ASN A 138 -2.96 8.95 -20.25
C ASN A 138 -4.39 8.41 -20.29
N ASP A 139 -5.02 8.41 -21.46
CA ASP A 139 -6.39 7.88 -21.65
C ASP A 139 -6.46 6.36 -21.49
N VAL A 140 -5.36 5.67 -21.75
CA VAL A 140 -5.25 4.21 -21.65
C VAL A 140 -4.23 3.84 -20.58
N ILE A 141 -4.61 2.94 -19.69
CA ILE A 141 -3.72 2.40 -18.67
C ILE A 141 -2.79 1.35 -19.30
N HIS A 142 -1.51 1.65 -19.37
CA HIS A 142 -0.48 0.74 -19.86
C HIS A 142 0.31 0.17 -18.68
N ILE A 143 0.14 -1.12 -18.41
CA ILE A 143 0.75 -1.76 -17.24
C ILE A 143 2.28 -1.58 -17.18
N ASN A 144 2.97 -1.67 -18.32
CA ASN A 144 4.43 -1.49 -18.36
C ASN A 144 4.85 -0.06 -17.98
N ARG A 145 4.03 0.95 -18.31
CA ARG A 145 4.29 2.33 -17.85
C ARG A 145 4.10 2.46 -16.35
N ILE A 146 3.03 1.87 -15.82
CA ILE A 146 2.77 1.86 -14.37
C ILE A 146 3.93 1.19 -13.62
N LEU A 147 4.43 0.04 -14.10
CA LEU A 147 5.57 -0.64 -13.49
C LEU A 147 6.83 0.25 -13.52
N ASN A 148 7.14 0.89 -14.64
CA ASN A 148 8.26 1.83 -14.73
C ASN A 148 8.11 3.03 -13.78
N VAL A 149 6.89 3.55 -13.62
CA VAL A 149 6.60 4.64 -12.68
C VAL A 149 6.82 4.17 -11.24
N LEU A 150 6.37 2.96 -10.91
CA LEU A 150 6.57 2.36 -9.58
C LEU A 150 8.06 2.20 -9.27
N ASP A 151 8.85 1.65 -10.19
CA ASP A 151 10.30 1.44 -9.99
C ASP A 151 11.02 2.77 -9.78
N ASN A 152 10.74 3.77 -10.63
CA ASN A 152 11.34 5.11 -10.52
C ASN A 152 10.92 5.83 -9.23
N ALA A 153 9.65 5.72 -8.86
CA ALA A 153 9.11 6.30 -7.64
C ALA A 153 9.77 5.67 -6.40
N LEU A 154 9.87 4.35 -6.37
CA LEU A 154 10.53 3.62 -5.29
C LEU A 154 12.00 4.02 -5.16
N GLU A 155 12.76 4.04 -6.26
CA GLU A 155 14.16 4.45 -6.25
C GLU A 155 14.33 5.90 -5.78
N SER A 156 13.41 6.79 -6.14
CA SER A 156 13.45 8.19 -5.74
C SER A 156 13.34 8.38 -4.23
N THR A 157 12.70 7.43 -3.49
CA THR A 157 12.58 7.51 -2.03
C THR A 157 13.92 7.48 -1.32
N LYS A 158 14.97 6.90 -1.93
CA LYS A 158 16.33 6.90 -1.38
C LYS A 158 16.88 8.32 -1.20
N ASN A 159 16.53 9.23 -2.08
CA ASN A 159 17.02 10.61 -2.07
C ASN A 159 16.14 11.57 -1.25
N MET A 160 15.06 11.06 -0.63
CA MET A 160 14.14 11.88 0.16
C MET A 160 14.53 11.87 1.63
N GLU A 161 14.40 13.03 2.29
CA GLU A 161 14.39 13.13 3.74
C GLU A 161 13.02 12.68 4.29
N ALA A 162 13.03 11.83 5.30
CA ALA A 162 11.80 11.47 5.99
C ALA A 162 11.29 12.63 6.85
N LYS A 163 10.04 13.03 6.61
CA LYS A 163 9.34 14.06 7.39
C LYS A 163 8.33 13.47 8.36
N VAL A 164 8.04 12.17 8.21
CA VAL A 164 7.09 11.42 9.04
C VAL A 164 7.74 10.15 9.59
N GLY A 165 7.01 9.46 10.46
CA GLY A 165 7.50 8.24 11.06
C GLY A 165 8.71 8.43 11.99
N ARG A 166 9.43 7.36 12.26
CA ARG A 166 10.60 7.37 13.15
C ARG A 166 11.85 7.91 12.47
N ALA A 167 11.98 7.68 11.17
CA ALA A 167 13.13 8.10 10.37
C ALA A 167 13.38 9.62 10.42
N LYS A 168 12.35 10.44 10.66
CA LYS A 168 12.50 11.90 10.80
C LYS A 168 13.39 12.34 11.98
N PHE A 169 13.61 11.45 12.95
CA PHE A 169 14.45 11.72 14.13
C PHE A 169 15.89 11.26 13.97
N LEU A 170 16.22 10.59 12.86
CA LEU A 170 17.59 10.21 12.54
C LEU A 170 18.37 11.43 12.01
N ASP A 171 19.66 11.50 12.28
CA ASP A 171 20.53 12.57 11.78
C ASP A 171 20.50 12.65 10.24
N THR A 172 20.50 11.50 9.57
CA THR A 172 20.41 11.38 8.11
C THR A 172 19.01 11.52 7.56
N LYS A 173 17.99 11.53 8.43
CA LYS A 173 16.56 11.46 8.06
C LYS A 173 16.25 10.38 7.00
N GLY A 174 17.04 9.30 7.05
CA GLY A 174 16.87 8.16 6.18
C GLY A 174 17.32 8.34 4.73
N ILE A 175 18.11 9.39 4.40
CA ILE A 175 18.70 9.55 3.07
C ILE A 175 19.58 8.32 2.77
N GLY A 176 19.53 7.84 1.53
CA GLY A 176 20.26 6.66 1.04
C GLY A 176 19.55 5.32 1.26
N ILE A 177 18.40 5.32 1.94
CA ILE A 177 17.65 4.11 2.25
C ILE A 177 16.28 4.19 1.58
N THR A 178 15.84 3.12 0.91
CA THR A 178 14.50 2.98 0.35
C THR A 178 13.45 3.01 1.46
N ASP A 179 12.32 3.70 1.23
CA ASP A 179 11.21 3.69 2.20
C ASP A 179 10.57 2.30 2.28
N PRO A 180 10.49 1.66 3.46
CA PRO A 180 9.92 0.31 3.59
C PRO A 180 8.41 0.28 3.29
N GLY A 181 7.69 1.37 3.60
CA GLY A 181 6.26 1.50 3.28
C GLY A 181 5.98 1.67 1.80
N ALA A 182 6.91 2.25 1.05
CA ALA A 182 6.85 2.35 -0.40
C ALA A 182 7.25 1.03 -1.09
N PHE A 183 8.17 0.26 -0.47
CA PHE A 183 8.66 -1.01 -0.99
C PHE A 183 7.62 -2.14 -0.85
N SER A 184 6.80 -2.11 0.19
CA SER A 184 5.82 -3.15 0.53
C SER A 184 4.50 -2.99 -0.21
#